data_e39a8afa0d76e837028f062bc50a3338
#
_entry.id   e39a8afa0d76e837028f062bc50a3338
#
_cell.length_a   1.000
_cell.length_b   1.000
_cell.length_c   1.000
_cell.angle_alpha   90.00
_cell.angle_beta   90.00
_cell.angle_gamma   90.00
#
_symmetry.space_group_name_H-M   'P 1'
#
loop_
_entity.id
_entity.type
_entity.pdbx_description
1 polymer ?
#
loop_
_entity_poly.entity_id
_entity_poly.type
_entity_poly.pdbx_seq_one_letter_code
_entity_poly.pdbx_strand_id
1 'polypeptide(L)'
;NWTPNSSEADTHIADMMSLKDALSLSSNYVTAYLMKQLSAEGVIELARKMGIESEIEAYPAICLGTPNISLYEMLRAYSTYINQGFYTEPFAINRIEDRQGNVLAIFQPTKTEAMSSETAYTMLNIMKDVSKNGTAKRLQYQYGFDNAIAAKTGTTNDNSDGWFIGLTPQIAAGIW
;
A
#
# COMPACT_ATOMS: atom_id res chain seq x y z
N ASN A 1 -20.25 19.70 -4.15
CA ASN A 1 -19.93 19.12 -2.83
C ASN A 1 -20.03 17.60 -2.95
N TRP A 2 -18.92 16.94 -3.30
CA TRP A 2 -18.84 15.50 -3.26
C TRP A 2 -18.55 15.03 -1.83
N THR A 3 -19.30 14.02 -1.35
CA THR A 3 -19.11 13.37 -0.05
C THR A 3 -18.99 11.87 -0.31
N PRO A 4 -17.94 11.19 0.17
CA PRO A 4 -17.79 9.76 -0.03
C PRO A 4 -18.85 8.98 0.75
N ASN A 5 -19.26 7.81 0.24
CA ASN A 5 -19.97 6.84 1.02
C ASN A 5 -19.02 6.26 2.08
N SER A 6 -19.52 6.05 3.29
CA SER A 6 -18.74 5.46 4.39
C SER A 6 -19.27 4.08 4.75
N SER A 7 -18.38 3.21 5.26
CA SER A 7 -18.80 2.00 5.98
C SER A 7 -19.44 2.36 7.33
N GLU A 8 -20.17 1.44 7.94
CA GLU A 8 -20.78 1.65 9.27
C GLU A 8 -19.74 2.09 10.33
N ALA A 9 -18.48 1.67 10.20
CA ALA A 9 -17.39 2.06 11.08
C ALA A 9 -17.06 3.57 11.02
N ASP A 10 -17.36 4.23 9.89
CA ASP A 10 -17.12 5.66 9.69
C ASP A 10 -18.20 6.56 10.31
N THR A 11 -19.35 6.00 10.72
CA THR A 11 -20.48 6.79 11.25
C THR A 11 -20.28 7.28 12.68
N HIS A 12 -19.26 6.78 13.37
CA HIS A 12 -18.93 7.15 14.76
C HIS A 12 -17.69 8.05 14.88
N ILE A 13 -17.32 8.77 13.81
CA ILE A 13 -16.17 9.66 13.83
C ILE A 13 -16.48 10.86 14.75
N ALA A 14 -15.75 10.92 15.85
CA ALA A 14 -15.65 12.14 16.66
C ALA A 14 -15.06 13.27 15.79
N ASP A 15 -15.26 14.53 16.17
CA ASP A 15 -14.82 15.73 15.42
C ASP A 15 -13.32 15.74 15.09
N MET A 16 -12.52 14.88 15.73
CA MET A 16 -11.09 14.72 15.48
C MET A 16 -10.67 13.24 15.56
N MET A 17 -9.95 12.77 14.55
CA MET A 17 -9.39 11.41 14.47
C MET A 17 -7.90 11.48 14.13
N SER A 18 -7.08 10.61 14.73
CA SER A 18 -5.67 10.53 14.36
C SER A 18 -5.52 9.89 12.95
N LEU A 19 -4.46 10.27 12.21
CA LEU A 19 -4.18 9.64 10.91
C LEU A 19 -3.95 8.13 11.04
N LYS A 20 -3.42 7.68 12.16
CA LYS A 20 -3.22 6.26 12.47
C LYS A 20 -4.56 5.52 12.56
N ASP A 21 -5.50 6.05 13.33
CA ASP A 21 -6.82 5.45 13.48
C ASP A 21 -7.60 5.51 12.17
N ALA A 22 -7.51 6.62 11.45
CA ALA A 22 -8.15 6.79 10.15
C ALA A 22 -7.69 5.74 9.13
N LEU A 23 -6.38 5.48 9.04
CA LEU A 23 -5.85 4.45 8.15
C LEU A 23 -6.22 3.05 8.64
N SER A 24 -6.16 2.81 9.94
CA SER A 24 -6.51 1.53 10.57
C SER A 24 -7.96 1.11 10.30
N LEU A 25 -8.88 2.06 10.41
CA LEU A 25 -10.30 1.88 10.11
C LEU A 25 -10.65 2.05 8.63
N SER A 26 -9.68 2.45 7.80
CA SER A 26 -9.88 2.73 6.37
C SER A 26 -10.94 3.83 6.13
N SER A 27 -10.87 4.94 6.89
CA SER A 27 -11.85 6.03 6.83
C SER A 27 -11.82 6.76 5.50
N ASN A 28 -12.92 6.68 4.76
CA ASN A 28 -13.11 7.39 3.50
C ASN A 28 -13.20 8.91 3.70
N TYR A 29 -13.77 9.37 4.82
CA TYR A 29 -13.91 10.79 5.11
C TYR A 29 -12.57 11.47 5.33
N VAL A 30 -11.69 10.87 6.14
CA VAL A 30 -10.35 11.41 6.39
C VAL A 30 -9.50 11.36 5.13
N THR A 31 -9.60 10.28 4.34
CA THR A 31 -8.89 10.15 3.07
C THR A 31 -9.34 11.24 2.08
N ALA A 32 -10.65 11.48 1.95
CA ALA A 32 -11.19 12.55 1.10
C ALA A 32 -10.81 13.95 1.61
N TYR A 33 -10.75 14.15 2.93
CA TYR A 33 -10.28 15.40 3.53
C TYR A 33 -8.81 15.66 3.16
N LEU A 34 -7.95 14.65 3.30
CA LEU A 34 -6.53 14.75 2.92
C LEU A 34 -6.36 15.03 1.42
N MET A 35 -7.17 14.39 0.56
CA MET A 35 -7.12 14.63 -0.88
C MET A 35 -7.44 16.08 -1.24
N LYS A 36 -8.26 16.79 -0.46
CA LYS A 36 -8.51 18.22 -0.65
C LYS A 36 -7.31 19.10 -0.28
N GLN A 37 -6.41 18.61 0.57
CA GLN A 37 -5.17 19.32 0.96
C GLN A 37 -4.02 19.00 0.00
N LEU A 38 -4.01 17.78 -0.51
CA LEU A 38 -3.08 17.29 -1.50
C LEU A 38 -3.77 17.36 -2.87
N SER A 39 -3.06 17.49 -3.96
CA SER A 39 -3.70 17.38 -5.27
C SER A 39 -3.73 15.92 -5.76
N ALA A 40 -4.63 15.61 -6.70
CA ALA A 40 -4.63 14.29 -7.35
C ALA A 40 -3.32 14.05 -8.11
N GLU A 41 -2.77 15.08 -8.73
CA GLU A 41 -1.49 15.06 -9.44
C GLU A 41 -0.33 14.70 -8.51
N GLY A 42 -0.29 15.27 -7.30
CA GLY A 42 0.73 14.95 -6.30
C GLY A 42 0.68 13.49 -5.84
N VAL A 43 -0.52 12.94 -5.67
CA VAL A 43 -0.71 11.51 -5.35
C VAL A 43 -0.25 10.63 -6.52
N ILE A 44 -0.59 10.99 -7.76
CA ILE A 44 -0.17 10.27 -8.97
C ILE A 44 1.36 10.32 -9.11
N GLU A 45 1.98 11.47 -8.88
CA GLU A 45 3.44 11.61 -8.94
C GLU A 45 4.13 10.65 -7.95
N LEU A 46 3.64 10.58 -6.71
CA LEU A 46 4.15 9.64 -5.72
C LEU A 46 3.94 8.19 -6.17
N ALA A 47 2.76 7.85 -6.68
CA ALA A 47 2.46 6.52 -7.19
C ALA A 47 3.43 6.12 -8.33
N ARG A 48 3.74 7.05 -9.24
CA ARG A 48 4.75 6.84 -10.29
C ARG A 48 6.14 6.57 -9.71
N LYS A 49 6.58 7.35 -8.72
CA LYS A 49 7.85 7.12 -8.02
C LYS A 49 7.90 5.75 -7.33
N MET A 50 6.77 5.24 -6.89
CA MET A 50 6.62 3.92 -6.28
C MET A 50 6.43 2.80 -7.32
N GLY A 51 6.50 3.10 -8.62
CA GLY A 51 6.49 2.11 -9.69
C GLY A 51 5.12 1.77 -10.26
N ILE A 52 4.07 2.54 -10.00
CA ILE A 52 2.78 2.37 -10.69
C ILE A 52 2.91 2.93 -12.12
N GLU A 53 2.67 2.11 -13.12
CA GLU A 53 2.77 2.47 -14.55
C GLU A 53 1.40 2.61 -15.22
N SER A 54 0.38 1.91 -14.69
CA SER A 54 -1.00 2.00 -15.16
C SER A 54 -1.49 3.45 -15.20
N GLU A 55 -2.23 3.80 -16.22
CA GLU A 55 -2.79 5.14 -16.37
C GLU A 55 -3.75 5.47 -15.21
N ILE A 56 -3.55 6.63 -14.60
CA ILE A 56 -4.39 7.15 -13.53
C ILE A 56 -4.86 8.54 -13.95
N GLU A 57 -6.16 8.67 -14.14
CA GLU A 57 -6.78 9.98 -14.39
C GLU A 57 -6.80 10.82 -13.11
N ALA A 58 -6.48 12.13 -13.24
CA ALA A 58 -6.38 13.05 -12.11
C ALA A 58 -7.75 13.55 -11.66
N TYR A 59 -8.45 12.80 -10.83
CA TYR A 59 -9.68 13.23 -10.16
C TYR A 59 -9.69 12.84 -8.67
N PRO A 60 -10.42 13.59 -7.82
CA PRO A 60 -10.32 13.40 -6.36
C PRO A 60 -10.67 11.98 -5.85
N ALA A 61 -11.51 11.23 -6.55
CA ALA A 61 -11.93 9.89 -6.09
C ALA A 61 -10.81 8.83 -6.17
N ILE A 62 -9.66 9.13 -6.80
CA ILE A 62 -8.50 8.20 -6.79
C ILE A 62 -8.07 7.83 -5.37
N CYS A 63 -8.29 8.72 -4.39
CA CYS A 63 -7.97 8.47 -3.00
C CYS A 63 -8.79 7.32 -2.38
N LEU A 64 -9.88 6.92 -3.01
CA LEU A 64 -10.73 5.81 -2.57
C LEU A 64 -10.44 4.50 -3.34
N GLY A 65 -9.38 4.49 -4.18
CA GLY A 65 -8.95 3.30 -4.88
C GLY A 65 -9.73 3.01 -6.18
N THR A 66 -10.22 4.05 -6.86
CA THR A 66 -10.96 3.90 -8.13
C THR A 66 -10.11 3.51 -9.35
N PRO A 67 -8.78 3.78 -9.44
CA PRO A 67 -7.98 3.38 -10.58
C PRO A 67 -7.84 1.86 -10.72
N ASN A 68 -7.84 1.38 -11.96
CA ASN A 68 -7.54 -0.01 -12.27
C ASN A 68 -6.02 -0.24 -12.28
N ILE A 69 -5.51 -0.87 -11.22
CA ILE A 69 -4.08 -1.14 -11.04
C ILE A 69 -3.91 -2.64 -10.79
N SER A 70 -2.93 -3.27 -11.42
CA SER A 70 -2.67 -4.69 -11.24
C SER A 70 -2.15 -5.01 -9.83
N LEU A 71 -2.40 -6.23 -9.35
CA LEU A 71 -1.86 -6.72 -8.09
C LEU A 71 -0.32 -6.65 -8.07
N TYR A 72 0.31 -6.93 -9.19
CA TYR A 72 1.77 -6.83 -9.34
C TYR A 72 2.29 -5.41 -9.11
N GLU A 73 1.67 -4.39 -9.72
CA GLU A 73 2.05 -2.99 -9.52
C GLU A 73 1.81 -2.54 -8.08
N MET A 74 0.69 -2.96 -7.48
CA MET A 74 0.41 -2.64 -6.09
C MET A 74 1.45 -3.26 -5.15
N LEU A 75 1.83 -4.53 -5.36
CA LEU A 75 2.87 -5.18 -4.54
C LEU A 75 4.23 -4.51 -4.67
N ARG A 76 4.64 -4.13 -5.90
CA ARG A 76 5.91 -3.44 -6.08
C ARG A 76 5.90 -2.02 -5.50
N ALA A 77 4.76 -1.31 -5.56
CA ALA A 77 4.62 -0.01 -4.90
C ALA A 77 4.69 -0.14 -3.37
N TYR A 78 3.97 -1.08 -2.78
CA TYR A 78 4.02 -1.31 -1.34
C TYR A 78 5.39 -1.82 -0.85
N SER A 79 6.14 -2.55 -1.70
CA SER A 79 7.52 -2.97 -1.39
C SER A 79 8.46 -1.79 -1.14
N THR A 80 8.17 -0.61 -1.67
CA THR A 80 8.92 0.62 -1.42
C THR A 80 9.02 0.95 0.08
N TYR A 81 7.96 0.68 0.84
CA TYR A 81 7.98 0.91 2.29
C TYR A 81 8.97 0.01 3.03
N ILE A 82 9.00 -1.29 2.73
CA ILE A 82 9.95 -2.23 3.37
C ILE A 82 11.38 -2.05 2.84
N ASN A 83 11.54 -1.48 1.65
CA ASN A 83 12.80 -1.13 1.05
C ASN A 83 13.30 0.28 1.48
N GLN A 84 12.86 0.78 2.65
CA GLN A 84 13.32 2.05 3.23
C GLN A 84 13.06 3.27 2.33
N GLY A 85 11.96 3.26 1.57
CA GLY A 85 11.59 4.34 0.68
C GLY A 85 12.13 4.21 -0.75
N PHE A 86 12.90 3.17 -1.05
CA PHE A 86 13.41 2.93 -2.40
C PHE A 86 12.49 2.02 -3.19
N TYR A 87 12.03 2.50 -4.33
CA TYR A 87 11.47 1.64 -5.37
C TYR A 87 12.59 0.78 -5.98
N THR A 88 12.31 -0.49 -6.11
CA THR A 88 13.20 -1.46 -6.77
C THR A 88 12.37 -2.28 -7.72
N GLU A 89 12.74 -2.30 -9.00
CA GLU A 89 12.04 -3.12 -9.98
C GLU A 89 12.20 -4.61 -9.63
N PRO A 90 11.09 -5.36 -9.50
CA PRO A 90 11.17 -6.79 -9.22
C PRO A 90 11.83 -7.56 -10.37
N PHE A 91 12.69 -8.50 -10.06
CA PHE A 91 13.37 -9.35 -11.03
C PHE A 91 13.42 -10.81 -10.53
N ALA A 92 13.30 -11.74 -11.46
CA ALA A 92 13.26 -13.17 -11.15
C ALA A 92 14.62 -13.86 -11.32
N ILE A 93 15.51 -13.27 -12.13
CA ILE A 93 16.83 -13.86 -12.44
C ILE A 93 17.90 -12.92 -11.92
N ASN A 94 18.68 -13.35 -10.94
CA ASN A 94 19.79 -12.57 -10.41
C ASN A 94 21.13 -12.90 -11.07
N ARG A 95 21.28 -14.15 -11.58
CA ARG A 95 22.54 -14.63 -12.15
C ARG A 95 22.30 -15.76 -13.14
N ILE A 96 23.12 -15.80 -14.17
CA ILE A 96 23.19 -16.91 -15.15
C ILE A 96 24.59 -17.49 -15.09
N GLU A 97 24.70 -18.82 -14.98
CA GLU A 97 25.96 -19.55 -14.95
C GLU A 97 25.98 -20.63 -16.03
N ASP A 98 27.16 -20.97 -16.50
CA ASP A 98 27.38 -22.14 -17.36
C ASP A 98 27.36 -23.45 -16.51
N ARG A 99 27.51 -24.59 -17.22
CA ARG A 99 27.54 -25.91 -16.53
C ARG A 99 28.77 -26.09 -15.65
N GLN A 100 29.80 -25.31 -15.81
CA GLN A 100 31.06 -25.33 -15.05
C GLN A 100 31.01 -24.39 -13.85
N GLY A 101 29.93 -23.60 -13.68
CA GLY A 101 29.75 -22.63 -12.59
C GLY A 101 30.37 -21.26 -12.89
N ASN A 102 30.83 -21.01 -14.14
CA ASN A 102 31.29 -19.68 -14.50
C ASN A 102 30.09 -18.74 -14.67
N VAL A 103 30.19 -17.55 -14.09
CA VAL A 103 29.15 -16.53 -14.18
C VAL A 103 29.14 -15.92 -15.58
N LEU A 104 28.05 -16.07 -16.30
CA LEU A 104 27.84 -15.51 -17.64
C LEU A 104 27.20 -14.11 -17.58
N ALA A 105 26.27 -13.90 -16.62
CA ALA A 105 25.62 -12.60 -16.42
C ALA A 105 25.18 -12.43 -14.97
N ILE A 106 25.22 -11.19 -14.47
CA ILE A 106 24.67 -10.77 -13.18
C ILE A 106 23.70 -9.64 -13.44
N PHE A 107 22.51 -9.75 -12.86
CA PHE A 107 21.47 -8.72 -12.91
C PHE A 107 21.37 -8.06 -11.54
N GLN A 108 21.42 -6.73 -11.52
CA GLN A 108 21.21 -5.94 -10.32
C GLN A 108 20.07 -4.97 -10.57
N PRO A 109 19.06 -4.92 -9.69
CA PRO A 109 17.96 -3.99 -9.87
C PRO A 109 18.42 -2.55 -9.67
N THR A 110 17.86 -1.65 -10.48
CA THR A 110 17.99 -0.22 -10.27
C THR A 110 17.13 0.17 -9.07
N LYS A 111 17.69 1.01 -8.19
CA LYS A 111 16.97 1.59 -7.04
C LYS A 111 16.72 3.06 -7.30
N THR A 112 15.49 3.50 -7.08
CA THR A 112 15.09 4.89 -7.19
C THR A 112 14.44 5.32 -5.88
N GLU A 113 14.86 6.42 -5.29
CA GLU A 113 14.24 6.96 -4.10
C GLU A 113 12.86 7.52 -4.44
N ALA A 114 11.82 6.96 -3.83
CA ALA A 114 10.43 7.42 -3.95
C ALA A 114 10.03 8.31 -2.75
N MET A 115 10.57 8.01 -1.58
CA MET A 115 10.34 8.77 -0.34
C MET A 115 11.51 8.57 0.62
N SER A 116 11.60 9.41 1.66
CA SER A 116 12.62 9.23 2.70
C SER A 116 12.39 7.95 3.53
N SER A 117 13.45 7.43 4.13
CA SER A 117 13.36 6.24 4.99
C SER A 117 12.48 6.49 6.22
N GLU A 118 12.48 7.71 6.76
CA GLU A 118 11.64 8.11 7.89
C GLU A 118 10.15 8.08 7.50
N THR A 119 9.81 8.55 6.29
CA THR A 119 8.44 8.51 5.78
C THR A 119 7.99 7.07 5.60
N ALA A 120 8.81 6.23 4.98
CA ALA A 120 8.51 4.81 4.79
C ALA A 120 8.31 4.08 6.13
N TYR A 121 9.19 4.31 7.10
CA TYR A 121 9.08 3.74 8.44
C TYR A 121 7.82 4.21 9.17
N THR A 122 7.50 5.50 9.09
CA THR A 122 6.28 6.06 9.68
C THR A 122 5.04 5.42 9.10
N MET A 123 4.97 5.27 7.77
CA MET A 123 3.86 4.57 7.11
C MET A 123 3.74 3.12 7.56
N LEU A 124 4.85 2.36 7.63
CA LEU A 124 4.82 0.99 8.15
C LEU A 124 4.28 0.91 9.58
N ASN A 125 4.65 1.85 10.46
CA ASN A 125 4.14 1.88 11.82
C ASN A 125 2.63 2.18 11.90
N ILE A 126 2.13 3.06 11.05
CA ILE A 126 0.70 3.34 10.94
C ILE A 126 -0.03 2.08 10.40
N MET A 127 0.51 1.46 9.35
CA MET A 127 -0.07 0.27 8.73
C MET A 127 -0.08 -0.97 9.64
N LYS A 128 0.81 -1.09 10.63
CA LYS A 128 0.76 -2.16 11.63
C LYS A 128 -0.52 -2.14 12.46
N ASP A 129 -1.11 -0.97 12.63
CA ASP A 129 -2.35 -0.85 13.39
C ASP A 129 -3.56 -1.44 12.64
N VAL A 130 -3.52 -1.48 11.32
CA VAL A 130 -4.55 -2.13 10.47
C VAL A 130 -4.71 -3.61 10.83
N SER A 131 -3.59 -4.33 11.05
CA SER A 131 -3.62 -5.74 11.44
C SER A 131 -3.89 -5.95 12.94
N LYS A 132 -3.57 -4.96 13.78
CA LYS A 132 -3.71 -5.08 15.23
C LYS A 132 -5.12 -4.66 15.72
N ASN A 133 -5.60 -3.53 15.29
CA ASN A 133 -6.84 -2.92 15.80
C ASN A 133 -7.86 -2.62 14.69
N GLY A 134 -7.43 -2.68 13.43
CA GLY A 134 -8.20 -2.21 12.28
C GLY A 134 -8.88 -3.30 11.46
N THR A 135 -9.03 -3.04 10.18
CA THR A 135 -9.79 -3.88 9.23
C THR A 135 -9.21 -5.28 9.03
N ALA A 136 -7.92 -5.48 9.30
CA ALA A 136 -7.25 -6.79 9.17
C ALA A 136 -7.01 -7.50 10.52
N LYS A 137 -7.64 -7.07 11.62
CA LYS A 137 -7.46 -7.65 12.96
C LYS A 137 -7.78 -9.17 13.04
N ARG A 138 -8.58 -9.70 12.11
CA ARG A 138 -8.88 -11.14 12.01
C ARG A 138 -7.64 -12.01 11.88
N LEU A 139 -6.56 -11.50 11.30
CA LEU A 139 -5.29 -12.22 11.21
C LEU A 139 -4.81 -12.71 12.58
N GLN A 140 -4.92 -11.88 13.60
CA GLN A 140 -4.51 -12.21 14.97
C GLN A 140 -5.54 -13.10 15.66
N TYR A 141 -6.76 -12.61 15.88
CA TYR A 141 -7.70 -13.30 16.76
C TYR A 141 -8.36 -14.54 16.13
N GLN A 142 -8.48 -14.62 14.80
CA GLN A 142 -9.13 -15.74 14.12
C GLN A 142 -8.12 -16.77 13.60
N TYR A 143 -6.96 -16.30 13.14
CA TYR A 143 -5.97 -17.17 12.49
C TYR A 143 -4.68 -17.34 13.30
N GLY A 144 -4.59 -16.74 14.49
CA GLY A 144 -3.44 -16.89 15.39
C GLY A 144 -2.13 -16.33 14.82
N PHE A 145 -2.22 -15.33 13.95
CA PHE A 145 -1.04 -14.76 13.32
C PHE A 145 -0.48 -13.61 14.18
N ASP A 146 0.43 -13.95 15.10
CA ASP A 146 0.94 -13.02 16.12
C ASP A 146 2.10 -12.14 15.66
N ASN A 147 2.64 -12.38 14.46
CA ASN A 147 3.72 -11.57 13.92
C ASN A 147 3.26 -10.15 13.58
N ALA A 148 4.15 -9.17 13.78
CA ALA A 148 3.87 -7.79 13.38
C ALA A 148 3.82 -7.67 11.85
N ILE A 149 2.64 -7.38 11.31
CA ILE A 149 2.41 -7.15 9.89
C ILE A 149 1.89 -5.74 9.70
N ALA A 150 2.53 -4.98 8.81
CA ALA A 150 1.93 -3.78 8.25
C ALA A 150 0.97 -4.22 7.13
N ALA A 151 -0.28 -3.77 7.18
CA ALA A 151 -1.30 -4.25 6.24
C ALA A 151 -2.20 -3.13 5.71
N LYS A 152 -2.87 -3.40 4.59
CA LYS A 152 -3.98 -2.60 4.09
C LYS A 152 -4.99 -3.49 3.39
N THR A 153 -6.26 -3.27 3.70
CA THR A 153 -7.40 -3.88 3.02
C THR A 153 -8.01 -2.91 2.02
N GLY A 154 -8.64 -3.43 0.99
CA GLY A 154 -9.47 -2.67 0.06
C GLY A 154 -10.74 -3.46 -0.24
N THR A 155 -11.86 -2.76 -0.33
CA THR A 155 -13.14 -3.37 -0.70
C THR A 155 -13.90 -2.36 -1.54
N THR A 156 -14.32 -2.78 -2.73
CA THR A 156 -15.17 -1.95 -3.59
C THR A 156 -16.63 -2.05 -3.18
N ASN A 157 -17.45 -1.15 -3.75
CA ASN A 157 -18.89 -1.19 -3.55
C ASN A 157 -19.44 -2.58 -3.95
N ASP A 158 -20.48 -3.03 -3.25
CA ASP A 158 -21.12 -4.32 -3.46
C ASP A 158 -20.19 -5.53 -3.30
N ASN A 159 -19.02 -5.35 -2.65
CA ASN A 159 -18.00 -6.37 -2.45
C ASN A 159 -17.53 -7.05 -3.77
N SER A 160 -17.50 -6.30 -4.87
CA SER A 160 -17.06 -6.82 -6.17
C SER A 160 -15.57 -7.17 -6.16
N ASP A 161 -14.77 -6.40 -5.42
CA ASP A 161 -13.34 -6.63 -5.24
C ASP A 161 -12.98 -6.69 -3.76
N GLY A 162 -12.12 -7.63 -3.42
CA GLY A 162 -11.54 -7.75 -2.10
C GLY A 162 -10.02 -7.75 -2.18
N TRP A 163 -9.37 -6.74 -1.60
CA TRP A 163 -7.92 -6.57 -1.60
C TRP A 163 -7.33 -6.75 -0.21
N PHE A 164 -6.22 -7.43 -0.15
CA PHE A 164 -5.35 -7.43 1.01
C PHE A 164 -3.89 -7.35 0.59
N ILE A 165 -3.12 -6.45 1.20
CA ILE A 165 -1.66 -6.38 1.10
C ILE A 165 -1.09 -6.41 2.51
N GLY A 166 -0.14 -7.32 2.74
CA GLY A 166 0.58 -7.48 3.99
C GLY A 166 2.08 -7.41 3.79
N LEU A 167 2.76 -6.74 4.69
CA LEU A 167 4.20 -6.48 4.66
C LEU A 167 4.86 -6.95 5.96
N THR A 168 5.90 -7.74 5.82
CA THR A 168 6.89 -8.02 6.87
C THR A 168 8.24 -7.40 6.45
N PRO A 169 9.27 -7.40 7.29
CA PRO A 169 10.58 -6.89 6.87
C PRO A 169 11.20 -7.59 5.65
N GLN A 170 10.77 -8.83 5.34
CA GLN A 170 11.34 -9.64 4.26
C GLN A 170 10.37 -9.95 3.14
N ILE A 171 9.06 -9.78 3.35
CA ILE A 171 8.05 -10.27 2.41
C ILE A 171 6.96 -9.20 2.21
N ALA A 172 6.64 -8.93 0.96
CA ALA A 172 5.40 -8.29 0.55
C ALA A 172 4.49 -9.36 -0.08
N ALA A 173 3.29 -9.51 0.44
CA ALA A 173 2.30 -10.46 -0.07
C ALA A 173 0.96 -9.75 -0.27
N GLY A 174 0.23 -10.15 -1.31
CA GLY A 174 -1.07 -9.58 -1.61
C GLY A 174 -1.98 -10.58 -2.29
N ILE A 175 -3.26 -10.33 -2.18
CA ILE A 175 -4.32 -11.08 -2.85
C ILE A 175 -5.40 -10.11 -3.30
N TRP A 176 -5.98 -10.43 -4.42
CA TRP A 176 -7.18 -9.81 -5.00
C TRP A 176 -8.20 -10.89 -5.31
#